data_edff020053e5caa4588fc098bee9df88
#
_entry.id   edff020053e5caa4588fc098bee9df88
#
_cell.length_a   1.000
_cell.length_b   1.000
_cell.length_c   1.000
_cell.angle_alpha   90.00
_cell.angle_beta   90.00
_cell.angle_gamma   90.00
#
_symmetry.space_group_name_H-M   'P 1'
#
loop_
_entity.id
_entity.type
_entity.pdbx_description
1 polymer ?
#
loop_
_entity_poly.entity_id
_entity_poly.type
_entity_poly.pdbx_seq_one_letter_code
_entity_poly.pdbx_strand_id
1 'polypeptide(L)'
;MAKTPTQDTAVTVISQGRLAGKVALITGAAGNLGQAIARRYLGEGATVVFSGRDRSRTDTARDAAVTAAGVSADRASTVVIDGADADSVRAGIAEVVVRHGHIDILVNNAGSAGPKQPLENLPLSQADLAALQATGSTDSETVGDAARNIMVVAWNMVRAAAASMGEGGSIINVSTIFSRTEYYARAAYTVPKAAMNAMSREMAAELGPRGIRVNLLFPGPIASERIRTVFAAMDGLRGDEPGATANHFFNLMALERSVDGAAKAKTFPTPADIANTCVFLGSEESAAFAGHDFEVTHGMAVGQESRSTYLSRPTMRSIDGGGLGVLVSAGSQVDDAIAIARVQADCGAEVLLGFHAQAAAEDAALVLAGTPRIRVAHFPRHDHVIMDDVLAAFTRDQLPLTGAIVLPTRPAGYFAGRLGEASDAQVERFVDDELEANIAVARTLSRYWREHDGLLHDPRFVFMSNGDDGAGNYYANVLRAALEELIRIWRDESAVDAAHGRRDI
;
A
#
# COMPACT_ATOMS: atom_id res chain seq x y z
N MET A 1 -2.04 6.51 57.62
CA MET A 1 -2.13 7.86 57.04
C MET A 1 -1.01 8.00 56.02
N ALA A 2 -1.31 7.75 54.76
CA ALA A 2 -0.36 7.89 53.65
C ALA A 2 -0.49 9.31 53.09
N LYS A 3 0.61 10.05 53.04
CA LYS A 3 0.70 11.38 52.44
C LYS A 3 0.62 11.26 50.92
N THR A 4 -0.41 11.86 50.34
CA THR A 4 -0.52 12.12 48.90
C THR A 4 0.52 13.16 48.49
N PRO A 5 1.35 12.94 47.47
CA PRO A 5 2.18 14.01 46.94
C PRO A 5 1.34 14.85 45.98
N THR A 6 1.04 16.07 46.36
CA THR A 6 0.64 17.13 45.44
C THR A 6 1.88 17.60 44.68
N GLN A 7 2.10 17.11 43.48
CA GLN A 7 2.97 17.78 42.51
C GLN A 7 2.12 18.69 41.63
N ASP A 8 2.14 19.98 41.99
CA ASP A 8 1.82 21.09 41.09
C ASP A 8 2.86 21.05 39.94
N THR A 9 2.55 20.40 38.86
CA THR A 9 3.33 20.53 37.61
C THR A 9 3.01 21.89 37.03
N ALA A 10 3.84 22.88 37.34
CA ALA A 10 3.86 24.16 36.65
C ALA A 10 3.92 23.88 35.16
N VAL A 11 2.90 24.30 34.42
CA VAL A 11 2.90 24.33 32.96
C VAL A 11 4.02 25.30 32.58
N THR A 12 5.18 24.74 32.24
CA THR A 12 6.29 25.53 31.70
C THR A 12 5.82 26.04 30.34
N VAL A 13 5.55 27.32 30.22
CA VAL A 13 5.32 27.98 28.95
C VAL A 13 6.58 27.81 28.12
N ILE A 14 6.52 26.89 27.15
CA ILE A 14 7.63 26.59 26.25
C ILE A 14 7.79 27.79 25.34
N SER A 15 8.77 28.66 25.63
CA SER A 15 9.21 29.74 24.72
C SER A 15 9.98 29.25 23.51
N GLN A 16 10.29 27.96 23.48
CA GLN A 16 10.93 27.24 22.38
C GLN A 16 9.87 26.36 21.73
N GLY A 17 9.86 26.27 20.37
CA GLY A 17 8.87 25.49 19.64
C GLY A 17 8.80 24.01 20.08
N ARG A 18 7.69 23.33 19.77
CA ARG A 18 7.36 21.96 20.20
C ARG A 18 8.41 20.89 19.80
N LEU A 19 9.24 21.19 18.79
CA LEU A 19 10.29 20.32 18.26
C LEU A 19 11.69 20.91 18.51
N ALA A 20 11.83 21.82 19.47
CA ALA A 20 13.11 22.46 19.77
C ALA A 20 14.19 21.41 20.11
N GLY A 21 15.34 21.50 19.43
CA GLY A 21 16.48 20.60 19.60
C GLY A 21 16.35 19.24 18.92
N LYS A 22 15.21 18.90 18.31
CA LYS A 22 15.01 17.63 17.58
C LYS A 22 15.63 17.70 16.18
N VAL A 23 16.23 16.60 15.74
CA VAL A 23 16.72 16.39 14.38
C VAL A 23 15.69 15.56 13.61
N ALA A 24 15.12 16.12 12.56
CA ALA A 24 14.07 15.49 11.77
C ALA A 24 14.54 15.21 10.32
N LEU A 25 14.48 13.96 9.90
CA LEU A 25 14.72 13.53 8.51
C LEU A 25 13.38 13.36 7.80
N ILE A 26 13.19 14.05 6.67
CA ILE A 26 11.95 13.99 5.88
C ILE A 26 12.27 13.47 4.48
N THR A 27 11.69 12.31 4.11
CA THR A 27 11.82 11.76 2.76
C THR A 27 10.84 12.45 1.81
N GLY A 28 11.25 12.61 0.54
CA GLY A 28 10.42 13.33 -0.44
C GLY A 28 10.15 14.79 -0.05
N ALA A 29 11.09 15.42 0.65
CA ALA A 29 10.95 16.76 1.21
C ALA A 29 10.75 17.86 0.17
N ALA A 30 11.14 17.62 -1.09
CA ALA A 30 10.89 18.55 -2.21
C ALA A 30 9.47 18.50 -2.78
N GLY A 31 8.63 17.56 -2.33
CA GLY A 31 7.22 17.48 -2.71
C GLY A 31 6.35 18.50 -1.94
N ASN A 32 5.13 18.73 -2.43
CA ASN A 32 4.20 19.71 -1.82
C ASN A 32 3.98 19.46 -0.32
N LEU A 33 3.68 18.22 0.06
CA LEU A 33 3.46 17.84 1.46
C LEU A 33 4.75 17.87 2.27
N GLY A 34 5.86 17.35 1.70
CA GLY A 34 7.16 17.35 2.37
C GLY A 34 7.65 18.75 2.69
N GLN A 35 7.48 19.71 1.78
CA GLN A 35 7.80 21.12 2.02
C GLN A 35 6.95 21.75 3.13
N ALA A 36 5.65 21.43 3.18
CA ALA A 36 4.77 21.94 4.23
C ALA A 36 5.17 21.40 5.62
N ILE A 37 5.49 20.09 5.71
CA ILE A 37 5.98 19.45 6.94
C ILE A 37 7.31 20.09 7.36
N ALA A 38 8.28 20.19 6.43
CA ALA A 38 9.59 20.74 6.71
C ALA A 38 9.53 22.19 7.22
N ARG A 39 8.76 23.05 6.55
CA ARG A 39 8.55 24.44 6.97
C ARG A 39 7.93 24.52 8.36
N ARG A 40 6.94 23.68 8.65
CA ARG A 40 6.30 23.67 9.96
C ARG A 40 7.26 23.18 11.05
N TYR A 41 8.05 22.15 10.76
CA TYR A 41 9.08 21.64 11.67
C TYR A 41 10.15 22.67 11.99
N LEU A 42 10.66 23.39 11.00
CA LEU A 42 11.58 24.51 11.18
C LEU A 42 11.00 25.59 12.09
N GLY A 43 9.73 25.96 11.87
CA GLY A 43 9.02 26.95 12.68
C GLY A 43 8.79 26.48 14.13
N GLU A 44 8.74 25.16 14.38
CA GLU A 44 8.63 24.56 15.73
C GLU A 44 9.99 24.25 16.37
N GLY A 45 11.08 24.74 15.78
CA GLY A 45 12.40 24.65 16.38
C GLY A 45 13.20 23.39 16.06
N ALA A 46 12.77 22.54 15.13
CA ALA A 46 13.55 21.39 14.69
C ALA A 46 14.74 21.78 13.81
N THR A 47 15.78 20.98 13.77
CA THR A 47 16.74 20.90 12.67
C THR A 47 16.21 19.92 11.64
N VAL A 48 16.07 20.33 10.38
CA VAL A 48 15.41 19.53 9.35
C VAL A 48 16.40 19.08 8.28
N VAL A 49 16.47 17.78 8.04
CA VAL A 49 17.22 17.17 6.96
C VAL A 49 16.27 16.83 5.82
N PHE A 50 16.43 17.49 4.70
CA PHE A 50 15.66 17.27 3.49
C PHE A 50 16.27 16.11 2.70
N SER A 51 15.49 15.07 2.42
CA SER A 51 15.93 13.93 1.61
C SER A 51 15.14 13.82 0.32
N GLY A 52 15.88 13.54 -0.76
CA GLY A 52 15.35 13.29 -2.10
C GLY A 52 16.42 12.73 -3.03
N ARG A 53 16.01 12.21 -4.19
CA ARG A 53 16.93 11.67 -5.22
C ARG A 53 17.64 12.76 -6.04
N ASP A 54 17.00 13.90 -6.19
CA ASP A 54 17.50 15.05 -6.95
C ASP A 54 18.00 16.13 -5.97
N ARG A 55 19.31 16.34 -5.94
CA ARG A 55 19.96 17.31 -5.06
C ARG A 55 19.48 18.73 -5.35
N SER A 56 19.48 19.15 -6.61
CA SER A 56 19.14 20.54 -6.98
C SER A 56 17.71 20.89 -6.55
N ARG A 57 16.77 20.01 -6.85
CA ARG A 57 15.36 20.17 -6.44
C ARG A 57 15.20 20.17 -4.93
N THR A 58 15.97 19.31 -4.22
CA THR A 58 15.92 19.21 -2.76
C THR A 58 16.52 20.44 -2.09
N ASP A 59 17.65 20.96 -2.61
CA ASP A 59 18.28 22.20 -2.14
C ASP A 59 17.34 23.42 -2.33
N THR A 60 16.71 23.53 -3.50
CA THR A 60 15.72 24.58 -3.77
C THR A 60 14.56 24.55 -2.78
N ALA A 61 14.05 23.36 -2.46
CA ALA A 61 12.97 23.20 -1.51
C ALA A 61 13.40 23.54 -0.08
N ARG A 62 14.63 23.18 0.32
CA ARG A 62 15.21 23.54 1.62
C ARG A 62 15.29 25.07 1.75
N ASP A 63 15.87 25.76 0.75
CA ASP A 63 16.07 27.20 0.82
C ASP A 63 14.75 27.97 0.87
N ALA A 64 13.75 27.51 0.10
CA ALA A 64 12.40 28.05 0.15
C ALA A 64 11.75 27.84 1.53
N ALA A 65 11.94 26.68 2.15
CA ALA A 65 11.37 26.37 3.46
C ALA A 65 12.05 27.19 4.59
N VAL A 66 13.36 27.35 4.55
CA VAL A 66 14.15 28.19 5.47
C VAL A 66 13.68 29.64 5.40
N THR A 67 13.58 30.19 4.20
CA THR A 67 13.11 31.55 3.96
C THR A 67 11.67 31.72 4.48
N ALA A 68 10.77 30.81 4.15
CA ALA A 68 9.37 30.89 4.56
C ALA A 68 9.15 30.70 6.06
N ALA A 69 10.02 29.93 6.74
CA ALA A 69 9.99 29.77 8.18
C ALA A 69 10.69 30.91 8.94
N GLY A 70 11.46 31.75 8.26
CA GLY A 70 12.21 32.87 8.87
C GLY A 70 13.29 32.39 9.84
N VAL A 71 13.92 31.25 9.59
CA VAL A 71 14.96 30.67 10.45
C VAL A 71 16.34 30.74 9.80
N SER A 72 17.38 30.50 10.59
CA SER A 72 18.76 30.45 10.09
C SER A 72 18.99 29.22 9.19
N ALA A 73 19.83 29.35 8.16
CA ALA A 73 20.10 28.30 7.18
C ALA A 73 20.78 27.06 7.77
N ASP A 74 21.48 27.18 8.87
CA ASP A 74 22.11 26.06 9.61
C ASP A 74 21.09 25.09 10.23
N ARG A 75 19.82 25.49 10.35
CA ARG A 75 18.72 24.64 10.81
C ARG A 75 18.22 23.67 9.75
N ALA A 76 18.73 23.75 8.52
CA ALA A 76 18.32 22.87 7.44
C ALA A 76 19.51 22.35 6.64
N SER A 77 19.48 21.08 6.31
CA SER A 77 20.47 20.44 5.46
C SER A 77 19.81 19.54 4.42
N THR A 78 20.55 19.10 3.43
CA THR A 78 20.08 18.15 2.41
C THR A 78 20.96 16.92 2.37
N VAL A 79 20.33 15.77 2.13
CA VAL A 79 20.98 14.50 1.85
C VAL A 79 20.34 13.85 0.62
N VAL A 80 21.15 13.25 -0.25
CA VAL A 80 20.66 12.53 -1.42
C VAL A 80 20.49 11.07 -1.04
N ILE A 81 19.25 10.58 -1.11
CA ILE A 81 18.92 9.19 -0.81
C ILE A 81 17.96 8.69 -1.90
N ASP A 82 18.32 7.59 -2.55
CA ASP A 82 17.36 6.74 -3.23
C ASP A 82 16.83 5.72 -2.21
N GLY A 83 15.60 5.90 -1.78
CA GLY A 83 14.99 5.06 -0.74
C GLY A 83 14.77 3.60 -1.17
N ALA A 84 14.72 3.32 -2.47
CA ALA A 84 14.60 1.95 -2.98
C ALA A 84 15.96 1.22 -3.00
N ASP A 85 17.07 1.95 -2.90
CA ASP A 85 18.43 1.38 -2.81
C ASP A 85 18.90 1.38 -1.35
N ALA A 86 19.04 0.19 -0.77
CA ALA A 86 19.43 0.01 0.63
C ALA A 86 20.84 0.55 0.92
N ASP A 87 21.78 0.50 -0.03
CA ASP A 87 23.13 1.06 0.13
C ASP A 87 23.10 2.58 0.14
N SER A 88 22.32 3.20 -0.77
CA SER A 88 22.08 4.63 -0.79
C SER A 88 21.46 5.11 0.52
N VAL A 89 20.48 4.36 1.05
CA VAL A 89 19.85 4.69 2.34
C VAL A 89 20.86 4.61 3.49
N ARG A 90 21.65 3.54 3.59
CA ARG A 90 22.68 3.38 4.63
C ARG A 90 23.71 4.52 4.58
N ALA A 91 24.19 4.85 3.39
CA ALA A 91 25.15 5.94 3.20
C ALA A 91 24.56 7.30 3.59
N GLY A 92 23.32 7.58 3.16
CA GLY A 92 22.63 8.83 3.48
C GLY A 92 22.33 8.99 4.99
N ILE A 93 21.87 7.92 5.65
CA ILE A 93 21.67 7.94 7.12
C ILE A 93 23.00 8.16 7.84
N ALA A 94 24.08 7.51 7.41
CA ALA A 94 25.42 7.74 8.01
C ALA A 94 25.87 9.21 7.84
N GLU A 95 25.63 9.84 6.68
CA GLU A 95 25.90 11.28 6.46
C GLU A 95 25.11 12.14 7.45
N VAL A 96 23.83 11.85 7.68
CA VAL A 96 22.98 12.58 8.63
C VAL A 96 23.55 12.45 10.05
N VAL A 97 23.91 11.21 10.47
CA VAL A 97 24.46 10.94 11.80
C VAL A 97 25.81 11.61 12.00
N VAL A 98 26.70 11.59 11.00
CA VAL A 98 27.98 12.31 11.09
C VAL A 98 27.77 13.82 11.27
N ARG A 99 26.77 14.40 10.59
CA ARG A 99 26.52 15.85 10.61
C ARG A 99 25.78 16.31 11.87
N HIS A 100 24.79 15.53 12.35
CA HIS A 100 23.85 15.95 13.38
C HIS A 100 23.91 15.09 14.66
N GLY A 101 24.67 13.99 14.66
CA GLY A 101 24.87 13.09 15.79
C GLY A 101 23.82 11.99 15.92
N HIS A 102 22.56 12.27 15.60
CA HIS A 102 21.43 11.36 15.75
C HIS A 102 20.25 11.77 14.85
N ILE A 103 19.19 10.96 14.88
CA ILE A 103 17.88 11.27 14.29
C ILE A 103 16.83 11.07 15.39
N ASP A 104 16.02 12.10 15.67
CA ASP A 104 14.89 12.01 16.60
C ASP A 104 13.59 11.65 15.88
N ILE A 105 13.40 12.21 14.67
CA ILE A 105 12.16 12.07 13.92
C ILE A 105 12.46 11.64 12.48
N LEU A 106 11.80 10.57 12.05
CA LEU A 106 11.77 10.17 10.64
C LEU A 106 10.35 10.36 10.09
N VAL A 107 10.19 11.15 9.03
CA VAL A 107 8.93 11.26 8.30
C VAL A 107 9.08 10.57 6.94
N ASN A 108 8.53 9.39 6.79
CA ASN A 108 8.45 8.66 5.53
C ASN A 108 7.28 9.21 4.70
N ASN A 109 7.56 10.28 3.96
CA ASN A 109 6.61 10.95 3.09
C ASN A 109 6.85 10.64 1.59
N ALA A 110 8.04 10.21 1.23
CA ALA A 110 8.32 9.76 -0.14
C ALA A 110 7.41 8.59 -0.52
N GLY A 111 6.98 8.57 -1.76
CA GLY A 111 6.16 7.48 -2.30
C GLY A 111 5.71 7.78 -3.71
N SER A 112 5.36 6.72 -4.42
CA SER A 112 4.80 6.76 -5.76
C SER A 112 3.32 7.15 -5.76
N ALA A 113 2.85 7.61 -6.92
CA ALA A 113 1.41 7.67 -7.19
C ALA A 113 0.88 6.37 -7.79
N GLY A 114 1.76 5.54 -8.32
CA GLY A 114 1.41 4.36 -9.11
C GLY A 114 0.64 4.70 -10.40
N PRO A 115 0.49 3.74 -11.29
CA PRO A 115 -0.39 3.81 -12.44
C PRO A 115 -1.84 4.10 -12.04
N LYS A 116 -2.53 4.89 -12.87
CA LYS A 116 -3.93 5.31 -12.69
C LYS A 116 -4.80 4.59 -13.70
N GLN A 117 -4.87 3.28 -13.56
CA GLN A 117 -5.58 2.40 -14.49
C GLN A 117 -6.48 1.43 -13.71
N PRO A 118 -7.63 1.04 -14.28
CA PRO A 118 -8.37 -0.12 -13.80
C PRO A 118 -7.48 -1.35 -13.75
N LEU A 119 -7.82 -2.29 -12.89
CA LEU A 119 -6.99 -3.46 -12.58
C LEU A 119 -6.54 -4.22 -13.84
N GLU A 120 -7.45 -4.41 -14.80
CA GLU A 120 -7.17 -5.13 -16.03
C GLU A 120 -6.20 -4.42 -16.99
N ASN A 121 -6.00 -3.10 -16.83
CA ASN A 121 -5.15 -2.27 -17.68
C ASN A 121 -3.84 -1.87 -16.99
N LEU A 122 -3.56 -2.39 -15.80
CA LEU A 122 -2.34 -2.07 -15.08
C LEU A 122 -1.09 -2.53 -15.85
N PRO A 123 -0.06 -1.67 -16.01
CA PRO A 123 1.18 -2.05 -16.65
C PRO A 123 2.02 -2.91 -15.68
N LEU A 124 2.22 -4.18 -16.02
CA LEU A 124 3.04 -5.13 -15.26
C LEU A 124 4.49 -5.14 -15.72
N SER A 125 4.73 -4.75 -16.98
CA SER A 125 6.06 -4.71 -17.59
C SER A 125 6.35 -3.34 -18.21
N GLN A 126 7.62 -3.08 -18.52
CA GLN A 126 8.00 -1.87 -19.26
C GLN A 126 7.39 -1.84 -20.68
N ALA A 127 7.12 -2.99 -21.27
CA ALA A 127 6.42 -3.10 -22.54
C ALA A 127 4.95 -2.69 -22.43
N ASP A 128 4.25 -3.14 -21.36
CA ASP A 128 2.86 -2.71 -21.08
C ASP A 128 2.81 -1.20 -20.84
N LEU A 129 3.78 -0.67 -20.07
CA LEU A 129 3.86 0.76 -19.79
C LEU A 129 4.08 1.58 -21.07
N ALA A 130 4.97 1.13 -21.95
CA ALA A 130 5.20 1.78 -23.24
C ALA A 130 3.96 1.73 -24.14
N ALA A 131 3.25 0.60 -24.19
CA ALA A 131 2.01 0.47 -24.92
C ALA A 131 0.92 1.41 -24.38
N LEU A 132 0.80 1.51 -23.05
CA LEU A 132 -0.14 2.42 -22.38
C LEU A 132 0.19 3.89 -22.68
N GLN A 133 1.47 4.27 -22.65
CA GLN A 133 1.91 5.63 -23.00
C GLN A 133 1.62 5.97 -24.47
N ALA A 134 1.69 5.00 -25.37
CA ALA A 134 1.35 5.19 -26.77
C ALA A 134 -0.13 5.55 -26.98
N THR A 135 -1.01 5.24 -26.03
CA THR A 135 -2.42 5.66 -26.02
C THR A 135 -2.64 7.07 -25.42
N GLY A 136 -1.57 7.75 -25.00
CA GLY A 136 -1.63 9.08 -24.41
C GLY A 136 -1.66 9.09 -22.87
N SER A 137 -1.47 7.95 -22.21
CA SER A 137 -1.34 7.90 -20.75
C SER A 137 -0.10 8.65 -20.26
N THR A 138 -0.23 9.30 -19.11
CA THR A 138 0.87 9.96 -18.39
C THR A 138 1.49 9.10 -17.30
N ASP A 139 1.11 7.84 -17.20
CA ASP A 139 1.70 6.90 -16.25
C ASP A 139 3.18 6.64 -16.60
N SER A 140 4.04 6.57 -15.59
CA SER A 140 5.50 6.51 -15.75
C SER A 140 6.15 5.38 -14.94
N GLU A 141 5.35 4.50 -14.37
CA GLU A 141 5.79 3.42 -13.50
C GLU A 141 4.97 2.16 -13.78
N THR A 142 5.59 1.01 -13.61
CA THR A 142 4.89 -0.28 -13.54
C THR A 142 4.29 -0.50 -12.15
N VAL A 143 3.51 -1.57 -11.98
CA VAL A 143 3.00 -1.99 -10.67
C VAL A 143 4.15 -2.31 -9.71
N GLY A 144 5.17 -3.03 -10.18
CA GLY A 144 6.34 -3.38 -9.37
C GLY A 144 7.15 -2.16 -8.94
N ASP A 145 7.37 -1.19 -9.85
CA ASP A 145 8.03 0.07 -9.52
C ASP A 145 7.27 0.83 -8.41
N ALA A 146 5.94 0.90 -8.53
CA ALA A 146 5.11 1.57 -7.55
C ALA A 146 5.15 0.87 -6.17
N ALA A 147 5.10 -0.46 -6.15
CA ALA A 147 5.17 -1.25 -4.93
C ALA A 147 6.51 -1.07 -4.22
N ARG A 148 7.63 -1.11 -4.94
CA ARG A 148 8.97 -0.83 -4.40
C ARG A 148 9.07 0.60 -3.85
N ASN A 149 8.65 1.59 -4.62
CA ASN A 149 8.66 2.99 -4.22
C ASN A 149 7.76 3.32 -3.01
N ILE A 150 6.88 2.43 -2.61
CA ILE A 150 6.02 2.57 -1.43
C ILE A 150 6.55 1.73 -0.26
N MET A 151 6.71 0.41 -0.45
CA MET A 151 7.05 -0.51 0.62
C MET A 151 8.54 -0.57 0.92
N VAL A 152 9.38 -0.78 -0.10
CA VAL A 152 10.82 -0.95 0.10
C VAL A 152 11.44 0.34 0.61
N VAL A 153 10.99 1.50 0.10
CA VAL A 153 11.43 2.81 0.61
C VAL A 153 11.12 2.96 2.09
N ALA A 154 9.89 2.67 2.52
CA ALA A 154 9.51 2.79 3.94
C ALA A 154 10.32 1.81 4.82
N TRP A 155 10.49 0.57 4.35
CA TRP A 155 11.29 -0.44 5.02
C TRP A 155 12.75 -0.02 5.22
N ASN A 156 13.43 0.33 4.13
CA ASN A 156 14.84 0.70 4.15
C ASN A 156 15.10 1.89 5.07
N MET A 157 14.25 2.93 4.96
CA MET A 157 14.38 4.13 5.76
C MET A 157 14.17 3.87 7.25
N VAL A 158 13.13 3.11 7.63
CA VAL A 158 12.87 2.77 9.04
C VAL A 158 14.02 1.94 9.61
N ARG A 159 14.43 0.90 8.90
CA ARG A 159 15.51 0.01 9.35
C ARG A 159 16.82 0.75 9.59
N ALA A 160 17.22 1.60 8.63
CA ALA A 160 18.47 2.33 8.74
C ALA A 160 18.41 3.44 9.80
N ALA A 161 17.32 4.24 9.83
CA ALA A 161 17.18 5.33 10.78
C ALA A 161 17.03 4.82 12.22
N ALA A 162 16.25 3.76 12.44
CA ALA A 162 16.06 3.18 13.78
C ALA A 162 17.39 2.77 14.44
N ALA A 163 18.41 2.38 13.66
CA ALA A 163 19.73 2.03 14.19
C ALA A 163 20.41 3.22 14.92
N SER A 164 20.12 4.44 14.51
CA SER A 164 20.68 5.70 15.05
C SER A 164 19.70 6.51 15.91
N MET A 165 18.47 6.01 16.10
CA MET A 165 17.48 6.62 16.98
C MET A 165 17.59 6.09 18.42
N GLY A 166 17.43 6.98 19.39
CA GLY A 166 17.35 6.67 20.82
C GLY A 166 15.91 6.60 21.34
N GLU A 167 15.79 6.45 22.67
CA GLU A 167 14.52 6.57 23.38
C GLU A 167 13.86 7.93 23.09
N GLY A 168 12.54 7.95 22.92
CA GLY A 168 11.78 9.13 22.51
C GLY A 168 11.73 9.33 20.98
N GLY A 169 12.40 8.49 20.20
CA GLY A 169 12.37 8.53 18.75
C GLY A 169 10.95 8.40 18.18
N SER A 170 10.66 9.11 17.08
CA SER A 170 9.36 9.09 16.42
C SER A 170 9.49 8.83 14.93
N ILE A 171 8.82 7.79 14.44
CA ILE A 171 8.72 7.45 13.03
C ILE A 171 7.28 7.65 12.59
N ILE A 172 7.08 8.45 11.53
CA ILE A 172 5.78 8.79 10.97
C ILE A 172 5.74 8.29 9.53
N ASN A 173 4.97 7.22 9.28
CA ASN A 173 4.77 6.69 7.95
C ASN A 173 3.52 7.33 7.33
N VAL A 174 3.71 8.12 6.27
CA VAL A 174 2.60 8.79 5.57
C VAL A 174 1.94 7.79 4.63
N SER A 175 0.75 7.37 5.01
CA SER A 175 -0.13 6.47 4.26
C SER A 175 -1.16 7.27 3.44
N THR A 176 -2.37 6.76 3.34
CA THR A 176 -3.52 7.39 2.69
C THR A 176 -4.82 6.77 3.21
N ILE A 177 -5.86 7.57 3.36
CA ILE A 177 -7.20 7.04 3.70
C ILE A 177 -7.69 6.08 2.60
N PHE A 178 -7.25 6.27 1.37
CA PHE A 178 -7.64 5.45 0.23
C PHE A 178 -7.13 4.01 0.29
N SER A 179 -6.23 3.66 1.20
CA SER A 179 -5.91 2.25 1.51
C SER A 179 -6.97 1.58 2.41
N ARG A 180 -8.08 2.25 2.69
CA ARG A 180 -9.18 1.79 3.53
C ARG A 180 -10.56 2.12 2.98
N THR A 181 -10.63 2.91 1.93
CA THR A 181 -11.86 3.36 1.30
C THR A 181 -11.80 3.10 -0.19
N GLU A 182 -12.96 3.12 -0.85
CA GLU A 182 -13.07 2.94 -2.29
C GLU A 182 -12.21 3.98 -3.05
N TYR A 183 -11.40 3.51 -3.98
CA TYR A 183 -10.57 4.38 -4.80
C TYR A 183 -10.33 3.73 -6.17
N TYR A 184 -11.26 3.92 -7.07
CA TYR A 184 -11.28 3.34 -8.41
C TYR A 184 -9.97 3.56 -9.19
N ALA A 185 -9.54 2.56 -9.95
CA ALA A 185 -8.35 2.58 -10.81
C ALA A 185 -7.04 2.92 -10.07
N ARG A 186 -6.90 2.48 -8.80
CA ARG A 186 -5.76 2.83 -7.95
C ARG A 186 -5.10 1.64 -7.25
N ALA A 187 -5.37 0.41 -7.67
CA ALA A 187 -4.83 -0.80 -7.03
C ALA A 187 -3.29 -0.76 -6.88
N ALA A 188 -2.56 -0.33 -7.91
CA ALA A 188 -1.10 -0.21 -7.86
C ALA A 188 -0.56 0.78 -6.81
N TYR A 189 -1.43 1.64 -6.28
CA TYR A 189 -1.10 2.57 -5.19
C TYR A 189 -1.61 2.09 -3.84
N THR A 190 -2.88 1.67 -3.76
CA THR A 190 -3.53 1.40 -2.48
C THR A 190 -3.14 0.06 -1.89
N VAL A 191 -2.90 -0.97 -2.71
CA VAL A 191 -2.46 -2.30 -2.26
C VAL A 191 -1.10 -2.24 -1.55
N PRO A 192 -0.03 -1.65 -2.14
CA PRO A 192 1.23 -1.48 -1.41
C PRO A 192 1.11 -0.57 -0.18
N LYS A 193 0.21 0.44 -0.19
CA LYS A 193 -0.06 1.27 1.00
C LYS A 193 -0.72 0.46 2.12
N ALA A 194 -1.65 -0.44 1.81
CA ALA A 194 -2.25 -1.33 2.81
C ALA A 194 -1.21 -2.28 3.40
N ALA A 195 -0.33 -2.84 2.58
CA ALA A 195 0.81 -3.64 3.03
C ALA A 195 1.74 -2.85 3.95
N MET A 196 2.13 -1.62 3.54
CA MET A 196 2.95 -0.71 4.35
C MET A 196 2.28 -0.37 5.69
N ASN A 197 0.95 -0.24 5.75
CA ASN A 197 0.24 0.01 7.00
C ASN A 197 0.40 -1.13 7.99
N ALA A 198 0.23 -2.37 7.54
CA ALA A 198 0.45 -3.56 8.38
C ALA A 198 1.91 -3.65 8.83
N MET A 199 2.86 -3.50 7.91
CA MET A 199 4.29 -3.48 8.20
C MET A 199 4.65 -2.43 9.27
N SER A 200 4.05 -1.24 9.20
CA SER A 200 4.31 -0.16 10.17
C SER A 200 3.86 -0.51 11.58
N ARG A 201 2.77 -1.25 11.74
CA ARG A 201 2.30 -1.72 13.06
C ARG A 201 3.23 -2.77 13.64
N GLU A 202 3.74 -3.67 12.80
CA GLU A 202 4.73 -4.65 13.22
C GLU A 202 6.04 -3.97 13.65
N MET A 203 6.50 -2.96 12.88
CA MET A 203 7.65 -2.13 13.28
C MET A 203 7.41 -1.41 14.61
N ALA A 204 6.20 -0.95 14.90
CA ALA A 204 5.87 -0.33 16.18
C ALA A 204 6.02 -1.31 17.35
N ALA A 205 5.61 -2.56 17.16
CA ALA A 205 5.78 -3.62 18.17
C ALA A 205 7.26 -3.96 18.39
N GLU A 206 8.07 -4.00 17.32
CA GLU A 206 9.49 -4.33 17.41
C GLU A 206 10.34 -3.20 18.02
N LEU A 207 10.04 -1.95 17.67
CA LEU A 207 10.83 -0.78 18.09
C LEU A 207 10.36 -0.21 19.43
N GLY A 208 9.13 -0.53 19.85
CA GLY A 208 8.55 -0.10 21.12
C GLY A 208 9.43 -0.40 22.37
N PRO A 209 10.02 -1.59 22.50
CA PRO A 209 10.93 -1.90 23.61
C PRO A 209 12.19 -1.00 23.69
N ARG A 210 12.54 -0.31 22.59
CA ARG A 210 13.62 0.67 22.53
C ARG A 210 13.14 2.11 22.78
N GLY A 211 11.86 2.30 23.11
CA GLY A 211 11.26 3.62 23.28
C GLY A 211 11.05 4.39 21.96
N ILE A 212 11.11 3.72 20.80
CA ILE A 212 10.88 4.34 19.50
C ILE A 212 9.44 4.08 19.08
N ARG A 213 8.70 5.14 18.78
CA ARG A 213 7.31 5.09 18.36
C ARG A 213 7.22 5.05 16.84
N VAL A 214 6.36 4.20 16.29
CA VAL A 214 6.02 4.20 14.87
C VAL A 214 4.52 4.43 14.75
N ASN A 215 4.11 5.46 14.04
CA ASN A 215 2.70 5.78 13.82
C ASN A 215 2.41 6.01 12.34
N LEU A 216 1.15 5.86 11.98
CA LEU A 216 0.64 6.02 10.63
C LEU A 216 -0.17 7.30 10.52
N LEU A 217 0.06 8.05 9.45
CA LEU A 217 -0.71 9.21 9.10
C LEU A 217 -1.51 8.92 7.82
N PHE A 218 -2.83 9.11 7.87
CA PHE A 218 -3.76 8.86 6.78
C PHE A 218 -4.35 10.17 6.25
N PRO A 219 -3.69 10.84 5.32
CA PRO A 219 -4.28 11.97 4.64
C PRO A 219 -5.51 11.57 3.83
N GLY A 220 -6.53 12.43 3.84
CA GLY A 220 -7.59 12.43 2.83
C GLY A 220 -7.13 13.04 1.51
N PRO A 221 -8.05 13.36 0.60
CA PRO A 221 -7.74 14.15 -0.59
C PRO A 221 -7.20 15.52 -0.16
N ILE A 222 -5.92 15.79 -0.40
CA ILE A 222 -5.28 17.06 -0.04
C ILE A 222 -5.55 18.08 -1.15
N ALA A 223 -6.05 19.26 -0.79
CA ALA A 223 -6.28 20.35 -1.74
C ALA A 223 -4.99 20.68 -2.51
N SER A 224 -4.91 20.27 -3.77
CA SER A 224 -3.73 20.44 -4.64
C SER A 224 -4.11 20.26 -6.11
N GLU A 225 -3.24 20.75 -7.03
CA GLU A 225 -3.39 20.49 -8.45
C GLU A 225 -3.36 18.99 -8.76
N ARG A 226 -2.48 18.26 -8.07
CA ARG A 226 -2.35 16.81 -8.23
C ARG A 226 -3.68 16.09 -7.97
N ILE A 227 -4.43 16.43 -6.91
CA ILE A 227 -5.70 15.74 -6.62
C ILE A 227 -6.76 16.06 -7.66
N ARG A 228 -6.79 17.30 -8.18
CA ARG A 228 -7.69 17.67 -9.29
C ARG A 228 -7.43 16.84 -10.53
N THR A 229 -6.16 16.67 -10.91
CA THR A 229 -5.76 15.84 -12.06
C THR A 229 -6.13 14.37 -11.86
N VAL A 230 -5.92 13.83 -10.64
CA VAL A 230 -6.30 12.44 -10.33
C VAL A 230 -7.81 12.25 -10.42
N PHE A 231 -8.61 13.14 -9.85
CA PHE A 231 -10.07 13.05 -9.89
C PHE A 231 -10.62 13.19 -11.30
N ALA A 232 -10.08 14.12 -12.10
CA ALA A 232 -10.46 14.26 -13.50
C ALA A 232 -10.13 12.99 -14.33
N ALA A 233 -8.99 12.34 -14.05
CA ALA A 233 -8.67 11.06 -14.68
C ALA A 233 -9.64 9.95 -14.28
N MET A 234 -10.05 9.90 -13.02
CA MET A 234 -11.05 8.93 -12.54
C MET A 234 -12.41 9.16 -13.18
N ASP A 235 -12.88 10.42 -13.25
CA ASP A 235 -14.14 10.76 -13.94
C ASP A 235 -14.09 10.28 -15.39
N GLY A 236 -12.99 10.55 -16.11
CA GLY A 236 -12.81 10.12 -17.49
C GLY A 236 -12.80 8.60 -17.67
N LEU A 237 -12.11 7.86 -16.78
CA LEU A 237 -12.05 6.39 -16.84
C LEU A 237 -13.41 5.73 -16.54
N ARG A 238 -14.20 6.33 -15.65
CA ARG A 238 -15.57 5.87 -15.33
C ARG A 238 -16.58 6.28 -16.39
N GLY A 239 -16.32 7.31 -17.17
CA GLY A 239 -17.29 7.96 -18.04
C GLY A 239 -18.27 8.83 -17.28
N ASP A 240 -17.89 9.31 -16.10
CA ASP A 240 -18.66 10.20 -15.25
C ASP A 240 -18.55 11.67 -15.72
N GLU A 241 -19.50 12.50 -15.28
CA GLU A 241 -19.42 13.96 -15.49
C GLU A 241 -18.21 14.57 -14.77
N PRO A 242 -17.53 15.55 -15.38
CA PRO A 242 -16.39 16.21 -14.75
C PRO A 242 -16.71 16.74 -13.36
N GLY A 243 -15.94 16.35 -12.35
CA GLY A 243 -16.12 16.74 -10.95
C GLY A 243 -16.94 15.76 -10.12
N ALA A 244 -17.47 14.69 -10.70
CA ALA A 244 -18.25 13.66 -9.98
C ALA A 244 -17.46 13.06 -8.84
N THR A 245 -16.19 12.66 -9.07
CA THR A 245 -15.31 12.12 -8.04
C THR A 245 -15.04 13.12 -6.91
N ALA A 246 -14.78 14.38 -7.25
CA ALA A 246 -14.57 15.42 -6.24
C ALA A 246 -15.80 15.61 -5.36
N ASN A 247 -16.99 15.69 -5.97
CA ASN A 247 -18.27 15.83 -5.28
C ASN A 247 -18.55 14.61 -4.39
N HIS A 248 -18.25 13.40 -4.86
CA HIS A 248 -18.38 12.18 -4.06
C HIS A 248 -17.58 12.30 -2.76
N PHE A 249 -16.30 12.64 -2.83
CA PHE A 249 -15.45 12.77 -1.64
C PHE A 249 -15.84 13.96 -0.76
N PHE A 250 -16.30 15.08 -1.32
CA PHE A 250 -16.87 16.18 -0.54
C PHE A 250 -18.07 15.73 0.28
N ASN A 251 -18.96 14.93 -0.30
CA ASN A 251 -20.14 14.44 0.40
C ASN A 251 -19.80 13.52 1.59
N LEU A 252 -18.69 12.80 1.51
CA LEU A 252 -18.21 11.93 2.60
C LEU A 252 -17.63 12.73 3.79
N MET A 253 -17.21 13.98 3.60
CA MET A 253 -16.63 14.79 4.68
C MET A 253 -17.69 15.24 5.67
N ALA A 254 -17.39 15.09 6.96
CA ALA A 254 -18.28 15.54 8.03
C ALA A 254 -18.00 16.98 8.46
N LEU A 255 -16.73 17.44 8.38
CA LEU A 255 -16.32 18.73 8.91
C LEU A 255 -16.61 19.88 7.95
N GLU A 256 -17.35 20.89 8.44
CA GLU A 256 -17.53 22.17 7.77
C GLU A 256 -16.73 23.26 8.49
N ARG A 257 -15.95 24.02 7.75
CA ARG A 257 -15.09 25.08 8.28
C ARG A 257 -15.40 26.40 7.61
N SER A 258 -15.30 27.48 8.37
CA SER A 258 -15.22 28.84 7.83
C SER A 258 -13.74 29.13 7.53
N VAL A 259 -13.45 29.54 6.30
CA VAL A 259 -12.12 29.96 5.88
C VAL A 259 -12.21 31.46 5.56
N ASP A 260 -11.34 32.26 6.15
CA ASP A 260 -11.25 33.71 5.94
C ASP A 260 -12.58 34.48 6.16
N GLY A 261 -13.38 34.02 7.13
CA GLY A 261 -14.66 34.63 7.46
C GLY A 261 -15.81 34.32 6.50
N ALA A 262 -15.58 33.47 5.50
CA ALA A 262 -16.64 33.01 4.61
C ALA A 262 -17.65 32.08 5.34
N ALA A 263 -18.79 31.82 4.71
CA ALA A 263 -19.75 30.83 5.21
C ALA A 263 -19.10 29.47 5.40
N LYS A 264 -19.53 28.71 6.41
CA LYS A 264 -19.05 27.34 6.63
C LYS A 264 -19.28 26.49 5.40
N ALA A 265 -18.25 25.75 5.00
CA ALA A 265 -18.30 24.82 3.88
C ALA A 265 -17.42 23.62 4.15
N LYS A 266 -17.71 22.50 3.50
CA LYS A 266 -16.80 21.36 3.42
C LYS A 266 -15.58 21.75 2.60
N THR A 267 -14.40 21.36 3.06
CA THR A 267 -13.14 21.62 2.36
C THR A 267 -12.25 20.38 2.45
N PHE A 268 -11.42 20.14 1.43
CA PHE A 268 -10.38 19.15 1.55
C PHE A 268 -9.32 19.60 2.58
N PRO A 269 -8.69 18.65 3.29
CA PRO A 269 -7.51 18.93 4.10
C PRO A 269 -6.42 19.64 3.29
N THR A 270 -5.72 20.54 3.94
CA THR A 270 -4.58 21.26 3.36
C THR A 270 -3.27 20.59 3.75
N PRO A 271 -2.15 20.86 3.05
CA PRO A 271 -0.83 20.43 3.50
C PRO A 271 -0.49 20.91 4.92
N ALA A 272 -1.05 22.04 5.37
CA ALA A 272 -0.84 22.55 6.73
C ALA A 272 -1.54 21.69 7.79
N ASP A 273 -2.75 21.16 7.52
CA ASP A 273 -3.45 20.26 8.43
C ASP A 273 -2.60 18.99 8.69
N ILE A 274 -2.03 18.44 7.62
CA ILE A 274 -1.13 17.28 7.71
C ILE A 274 0.15 17.62 8.48
N ALA A 275 0.78 18.75 8.16
CA ALA A 275 2.01 19.20 8.81
C ALA A 275 1.82 19.43 10.32
N ASN A 276 0.68 19.96 10.75
CA ASN A 276 0.34 20.13 12.16
C ASN A 276 0.24 18.80 12.92
N THR A 277 -0.36 17.79 12.28
CA THR A 277 -0.41 16.43 12.84
C THR A 277 0.98 15.81 12.92
N CYS A 278 1.84 16.03 11.91
CA CYS A 278 3.24 15.59 11.95
C CYS A 278 4.00 16.25 13.11
N VAL A 279 3.77 17.54 13.42
CA VAL A 279 4.37 18.21 14.59
C VAL A 279 3.94 17.53 15.89
N PHE A 280 2.66 17.26 16.05
CA PHE A 280 2.16 16.51 17.21
C PHE A 280 2.84 15.15 17.34
N LEU A 281 2.89 14.36 16.27
CA LEU A 281 3.48 13.04 16.26
C LEU A 281 5.00 13.05 16.50
N GLY A 282 5.69 14.11 16.07
CA GLY A 282 7.13 14.31 16.32
C GLY A 282 7.46 14.82 17.72
N SER A 283 6.48 15.36 18.45
CA SER A 283 6.67 15.97 19.76
C SER A 283 6.46 14.97 20.92
N GLU A 284 6.84 15.38 22.12
CA GLU A 284 6.60 14.62 23.35
C GLU A 284 5.10 14.53 23.71
N GLU A 285 4.26 15.40 23.15
CA GLU A 285 2.82 15.34 23.35
C GLU A 285 2.20 14.03 22.86
N SER A 286 2.86 13.36 21.93
CA SER A 286 2.45 12.05 21.39
C SER A 286 3.19 10.86 22.00
N ALA A 287 3.87 11.03 23.16
CA ALA A 287 4.68 9.97 23.77
C ALA A 287 3.90 8.68 24.09
N ALA A 288 2.59 8.78 24.33
CA ALA A 288 1.73 7.63 24.62
C ALA A 288 1.23 6.87 23.35
N PHE A 289 1.55 7.33 22.14
CA PHE A 289 1.02 6.76 20.93
C PHE A 289 2.08 5.98 20.14
N ALA A 290 1.88 4.67 20.00
CA ALA A 290 2.68 3.78 19.18
C ALA A 290 1.77 2.80 18.43
N GLY A 291 1.99 2.59 17.14
CA GLY A 291 1.16 1.73 16.28
C GLY A 291 -0.21 2.31 15.93
N HIS A 292 -0.44 3.59 16.16
CA HIS A 292 -1.73 4.24 15.97
C HIS A 292 -1.88 4.84 14.56
N ASP A 293 -3.14 4.95 14.15
CA ASP A 293 -3.58 5.52 12.89
C ASP A 293 -4.18 6.90 13.13
N PHE A 294 -3.60 7.91 12.49
CA PHE A 294 -4.04 9.29 12.58
C PHE A 294 -4.63 9.76 11.26
N GLU A 295 -5.95 9.89 11.21
CA GLU A 295 -6.66 10.33 10.01
C GLU A 295 -6.78 11.85 9.96
N VAL A 296 -6.34 12.43 8.84
CA VAL A 296 -6.49 13.86 8.55
C VAL A 296 -7.33 14.00 7.28
N THR A 297 -8.64 13.81 7.45
CA THR A 297 -9.60 13.62 6.36
C THR A 297 -10.78 14.57 6.40
N HIS A 298 -10.83 15.49 7.38
CA HIS A 298 -12.01 16.27 7.70
C HIS A 298 -13.27 15.39 7.94
N GLY A 299 -13.05 14.20 8.50
CA GLY A 299 -14.13 13.29 8.86
C GLY A 299 -14.69 12.47 7.69
N MET A 300 -13.90 12.24 6.64
CA MET A 300 -14.33 11.44 5.48
C MET A 300 -14.72 10.00 5.86
N ALA A 301 -14.11 9.43 6.88
CA ALA A 301 -14.40 8.07 7.36
C ALA A 301 -15.51 8.03 8.43
N VAL A 302 -16.00 9.16 8.90
CA VAL A 302 -17.08 9.23 9.91
C VAL A 302 -18.39 8.71 9.30
N GLY A 303 -18.98 7.69 9.92
CA GLY A 303 -20.22 7.06 9.43
C GLY A 303 -20.00 6.04 8.30
N GLN A 304 -18.79 5.90 7.77
CA GLN A 304 -18.41 4.69 7.08
C GLN A 304 -18.13 3.66 8.17
N GLU A 305 -19.07 2.77 8.42
CA GLU A 305 -18.71 1.54 9.12
C GLU A 305 -17.50 0.99 8.38
N SER A 306 -16.45 0.65 9.14
CA SER A 306 -15.41 -0.23 8.64
C SER A 306 -16.17 -1.43 8.07
N ARG A 307 -16.42 -1.39 6.78
CA ARG A 307 -16.86 -2.57 6.05
C ARG A 307 -15.63 -3.47 6.08
N SER A 308 -15.44 -4.09 7.27
CA SER A 308 -14.60 -5.27 7.33
C SER A 308 -15.13 -6.09 6.16
N THR A 309 -14.25 -6.40 5.24
CA THR A 309 -14.51 -7.40 4.23
C THR A 309 -15.05 -8.58 5.04
N TYR A 310 -16.36 -8.68 5.13
CA TYR A 310 -16.95 -9.86 5.66
C TYR A 310 -16.51 -10.92 4.68
N LEU A 311 -15.50 -11.64 5.07
CA LEU A 311 -15.41 -13.02 4.71
C LEU A 311 -16.74 -13.58 5.22
N SER A 312 -17.79 -13.43 4.40
CA SER A 312 -19.02 -14.19 4.62
C SER A 312 -18.50 -15.59 4.74
N ARG A 313 -18.62 -16.20 5.94
CA ARG A 313 -18.37 -17.61 6.09
C ARG A 313 -19.18 -18.23 4.97
N PRO A 314 -18.56 -18.88 3.98
CA PRO A 314 -19.33 -19.53 2.95
C PRO A 314 -20.27 -20.44 3.71
N THR A 315 -21.57 -20.17 3.62
CA THR A 315 -22.54 -21.15 3.99
C THR A 315 -22.21 -22.30 3.06
N MET A 316 -21.61 -23.37 3.58
CA MET A 316 -21.32 -24.57 2.83
C MET A 316 -22.68 -25.17 2.43
N ARG A 317 -23.27 -24.60 1.39
CA ARG A 317 -24.21 -25.34 0.57
C ARG A 317 -23.31 -26.28 -0.23
N SER A 318 -23.72 -27.55 -0.30
CA SER A 318 -23.09 -28.50 -1.22
C SER A 318 -22.99 -27.81 -2.59
N ILE A 319 -21.80 -27.41 -2.97
CA ILE A 319 -21.55 -26.77 -4.27
C ILE A 319 -21.53 -27.94 -5.24
N ASP A 320 -22.61 -28.10 -5.99
CA ASP A 320 -22.53 -28.86 -7.22
C ASP A 320 -21.64 -28.03 -8.16
N GLY A 321 -20.39 -28.44 -8.33
CA GLY A 321 -19.42 -27.80 -9.22
C GLY A 321 -19.63 -28.14 -10.69
N GLY A 322 -20.70 -28.87 -11.02
CA GLY A 322 -21.02 -29.24 -12.39
C GLY A 322 -21.23 -28.01 -13.27
N GLY A 323 -20.44 -27.89 -14.31
CA GLY A 323 -20.46 -26.75 -15.23
C GLY A 323 -19.62 -25.56 -14.84
N LEU A 324 -18.76 -25.68 -13.80
CA LEU A 324 -17.85 -24.62 -13.36
C LEU A 324 -16.41 -24.91 -13.83
N GLY A 325 -15.72 -23.90 -14.33
CA GLY A 325 -14.27 -23.89 -14.50
C GLY A 325 -13.61 -23.18 -13.32
N VAL A 326 -12.61 -23.79 -12.68
CA VAL A 326 -11.93 -23.23 -11.52
C VAL A 326 -10.41 -23.22 -11.74
N LEU A 327 -9.79 -22.06 -11.61
CA LEU A 327 -8.33 -21.94 -11.51
C LEU A 327 -7.91 -22.16 -10.06
N VAL A 328 -6.94 -23.06 -9.83
CA VAL A 328 -6.16 -23.13 -8.59
C VAL A 328 -4.74 -22.67 -8.93
N SER A 329 -4.39 -21.44 -8.58
CA SER A 329 -3.05 -20.89 -8.80
C SER A 329 -2.18 -21.17 -7.59
N ALA A 330 -1.21 -22.07 -7.77
CA ALA A 330 -0.30 -22.51 -6.73
C ALA A 330 0.99 -21.68 -6.70
N GLY A 331 1.48 -21.40 -5.50
CA GLY A 331 2.85 -20.95 -5.27
C GLY A 331 3.79 -22.16 -5.06
N SER A 332 4.53 -22.16 -3.97
CA SER A 332 5.43 -23.26 -3.58
C SER A 332 4.73 -24.43 -2.85
N GLN A 333 3.46 -24.29 -2.54
CA GLN A 333 2.67 -25.27 -1.77
C GLN A 333 2.02 -26.27 -2.71
N VAL A 334 2.82 -27.21 -3.21
CA VAL A 334 2.38 -28.18 -4.23
C VAL A 334 1.31 -29.12 -3.70
N ASP A 335 1.50 -29.69 -2.50
CA ASP A 335 0.58 -30.66 -1.91
C ASP A 335 -0.78 -30.04 -1.56
N ASP A 336 -0.80 -28.82 -1.00
CA ASP A 336 -2.02 -28.10 -0.69
C ASP A 336 -2.81 -27.76 -1.96
N ALA A 337 -2.11 -27.33 -3.00
CA ALA A 337 -2.73 -27.00 -4.29
C ALA A 337 -3.34 -28.24 -4.95
N ILE A 338 -2.66 -29.38 -4.92
CA ILE A 338 -3.17 -30.67 -5.41
C ILE A 338 -4.40 -31.11 -4.60
N ALA A 339 -4.35 -30.98 -3.26
CA ALA A 339 -5.48 -31.34 -2.41
C ALA A 339 -6.73 -30.47 -2.71
N ILE A 340 -6.54 -29.14 -2.86
CA ILE A 340 -7.61 -28.21 -3.23
C ILE A 340 -8.17 -28.55 -4.61
N ALA A 341 -7.31 -28.79 -5.60
CA ALA A 341 -7.73 -29.14 -6.94
C ALA A 341 -8.57 -30.40 -6.99
N ARG A 342 -8.17 -31.44 -6.23
CA ARG A 342 -8.96 -32.68 -6.09
C ARG A 342 -10.33 -32.45 -5.49
N VAL A 343 -10.43 -31.67 -4.41
CA VAL A 343 -11.71 -31.33 -3.79
C VAL A 343 -12.63 -30.62 -4.78
N GLN A 344 -12.12 -29.67 -5.56
CA GLN A 344 -12.91 -28.98 -6.57
C GLN A 344 -13.37 -29.93 -7.70
N ALA A 345 -12.49 -30.81 -8.16
CA ALA A 345 -12.82 -31.80 -9.17
C ALA A 345 -13.85 -32.83 -8.66
N ASP A 346 -13.74 -33.28 -7.43
CA ASP A 346 -14.70 -34.20 -6.76
C ASP A 346 -16.09 -33.55 -6.61
N CYS A 347 -16.14 -32.22 -6.45
CA CYS A 347 -17.38 -31.45 -6.50
C CYS A 347 -17.92 -31.23 -7.92
N GLY A 348 -17.26 -31.73 -8.95
CA GLY A 348 -17.71 -31.68 -10.35
C GLY A 348 -17.14 -30.56 -11.20
N ALA A 349 -16.25 -29.70 -10.66
CA ALA A 349 -15.63 -28.63 -11.41
C ALA A 349 -14.56 -29.13 -12.39
N GLU A 350 -14.41 -28.45 -13.52
CA GLU A 350 -13.22 -28.55 -14.38
C GLU A 350 -12.13 -27.64 -13.81
N VAL A 351 -10.97 -28.20 -13.46
CA VAL A 351 -9.93 -27.49 -12.71
C VAL A 351 -8.70 -27.25 -13.57
N LEU A 352 -8.29 -25.98 -13.68
CA LEU A 352 -6.97 -25.58 -14.12
C LEU A 352 -6.07 -25.42 -12.90
N LEU A 353 -5.12 -26.33 -12.72
CA LEU A 353 -4.12 -26.27 -11.65
C LEU A 353 -2.82 -25.64 -12.20
N GLY A 354 -2.60 -24.39 -11.91
CA GLY A 354 -1.46 -23.60 -12.40
C GLY A 354 -0.37 -23.46 -11.37
N PHE A 355 0.87 -23.79 -11.75
CA PHE A 355 2.05 -23.64 -10.92
C PHE A 355 2.96 -22.52 -11.41
N HIS A 356 3.47 -21.72 -10.48
CA HIS A 356 4.41 -20.66 -10.78
C HIS A 356 5.75 -21.20 -11.33
N ALA A 357 6.26 -22.32 -10.79
CA ALA A 357 7.47 -22.96 -11.24
C ALA A 357 7.17 -24.10 -12.23
N GLN A 358 7.89 -24.14 -13.35
CA GLN A 358 7.75 -25.17 -14.38
C GLN A 358 7.97 -26.60 -13.82
N ALA A 359 9.03 -26.78 -13.01
CA ALA A 359 9.32 -28.09 -12.41
C ALA A 359 8.19 -28.60 -11.50
N ALA A 360 7.57 -27.71 -10.72
CA ALA A 360 6.42 -28.06 -9.89
C ALA A 360 5.20 -28.46 -10.71
N ALA A 361 4.98 -27.84 -11.87
CA ALA A 361 3.93 -28.25 -12.81
C ALA A 361 4.19 -29.64 -13.38
N GLU A 362 5.44 -29.95 -13.76
CA GLU A 362 5.83 -31.26 -14.29
C GLU A 362 5.65 -32.36 -13.24
N ASP A 363 6.11 -32.14 -12.01
CA ASP A 363 5.94 -33.09 -10.89
C ASP A 363 4.46 -33.32 -10.57
N ALA A 364 3.66 -32.28 -10.49
CA ALA A 364 2.23 -32.38 -10.22
C ALA A 364 1.49 -33.09 -11.36
N ALA A 365 1.89 -32.91 -12.62
CA ALA A 365 1.32 -33.59 -13.76
C ALA A 365 1.55 -35.12 -13.68
N LEU A 366 2.70 -35.56 -13.18
CA LEU A 366 2.98 -36.98 -12.94
C LEU A 366 2.09 -37.54 -11.83
N VAL A 367 1.93 -36.81 -10.72
CA VAL A 367 1.10 -37.22 -9.58
C VAL A 367 -0.38 -37.29 -9.93
N LEU A 368 -0.82 -36.44 -10.84
CA LEU A 368 -2.22 -36.33 -11.25
C LEU A 368 -2.53 -37.04 -12.59
N ALA A 369 -1.57 -37.80 -13.12
CA ALA A 369 -1.76 -38.52 -14.36
C ALA A 369 -2.99 -39.43 -14.31
N GLY A 370 -3.93 -39.20 -15.25
CA GLY A 370 -5.20 -39.93 -15.28
C GLY A 370 -6.28 -39.46 -14.30
N THR A 371 -6.05 -38.42 -13.51
CA THR A 371 -7.09 -37.82 -12.68
C THR A 371 -8.04 -37.00 -13.58
N PRO A 372 -9.34 -37.34 -13.63
CA PRO A 372 -10.29 -36.61 -14.46
C PRO A 372 -10.50 -35.19 -13.94
N ARG A 373 -10.85 -34.29 -14.85
CA ARG A 373 -11.24 -32.89 -14.58
C ARG A 373 -10.12 -32.01 -14.01
N ILE A 374 -8.87 -32.48 -13.87
CA ILE A 374 -7.74 -31.64 -13.46
C ILE A 374 -6.75 -31.55 -14.62
N ARG A 375 -6.52 -30.32 -15.07
CA ARG A 375 -5.48 -29.99 -16.04
C ARG A 375 -4.38 -29.21 -15.37
N VAL A 376 -3.16 -29.72 -15.40
CA VAL A 376 -1.98 -29.04 -14.81
C VAL A 376 -1.29 -28.19 -15.88
N ALA A 377 -0.86 -26.98 -15.51
CA ALA A 377 -0.15 -26.07 -16.38
C ALA A 377 0.96 -25.30 -15.64
N HIS A 378 1.98 -24.89 -16.36
CA HIS A 378 2.88 -23.83 -15.94
C HIS A 378 2.12 -22.49 -16.03
N PHE A 379 1.99 -21.77 -14.92
CA PHE A 379 1.24 -20.52 -14.79
C PHE A 379 2.08 -19.52 -14.02
N PRO A 380 3.11 -18.95 -14.67
CA PRO A 380 4.06 -18.04 -14.02
C PRO A 380 3.42 -16.69 -13.76
N ARG A 381 3.24 -16.32 -12.49
CA ARG A 381 2.52 -15.12 -12.07
C ARG A 381 3.18 -13.79 -12.50
N HIS A 382 4.45 -13.83 -12.94
CA HIS A 382 5.17 -12.67 -13.47
C HIS A 382 5.10 -12.54 -15.00
N ASP A 383 4.55 -13.55 -15.68
CA ASP A 383 4.44 -13.56 -17.14
C ASP A 383 2.97 -13.63 -17.58
N HIS A 384 2.38 -12.46 -17.74
CA HIS A 384 0.98 -12.35 -18.12
C HIS A 384 0.68 -12.91 -19.53
N VAL A 385 1.68 -12.94 -20.43
CA VAL A 385 1.50 -13.51 -21.78
C VAL A 385 1.29 -15.02 -21.66
N ILE A 386 2.13 -15.71 -20.89
CA ILE A 386 1.96 -17.14 -20.64
C ILE A 386 0.66 -17.41 -19.88
N MET A 387 0.31 -16.58 -18.89
CA MET A 387 -0.98 -16.73 -18.19
C MET A 387 -2.18 -16.60 -19.15
N ASP A 388 -2.19 -15.60 -20.02
CA ASP A 388 -3.25 -15.38 -21.01
C ASP A 388 -3.35 -16.59 -21.97
N ASP A 389 -2.21 -17.11 -22.47
CA ASP A 389 -2.17 -18.27 -23.35
C ASP A 389 -2.72 -19.54 -22.68
N VAL A 390 -2.38 -19.76 -21.42
CA VAL A 390 -2.85 -20.91 -20.63
C VAL A 390 -4.36 -20.82 -20.41
N LEU A 391 -4.89 -19.64 -20.05
CA LEU A 391 -6.33 -19.41 -19.89
C LEU A 391 -7.09 -19.63 -21.21
N ALA A 392 -6.57 -19.09 -22.31
CA ALA A 392 -7.16 -19.25 -23.62
C ALA A 392 -7.16 -20.73 -24.09
N ALA A 393 -6.07 -21.46 -23.79
CA ALA A 393 -5.99 -22.89 -24.09
C ALA A 393 -7.00 -23.71 -23.27
N PHE A 394 -7.13 -23.42 -21.98
CA PHE A 394 -8.09 -24.10 -21.11
C PHE A 394 -9.52 -23.87 -21.59
N THR A 395 -9.89 -22.63 -21.90
CA THR A 395 -11.25 -22.25 -22.33
C THR A 395 -11.67 -22.87 -23.67
N ARG A 396 -10.72 -23.06 -24.60
CA ARG A 396 -11.03 -23.72 -25.90
C ARG A 396 -11.47 -25.17 -25.75
N ASP A 397 -10.88 -25.85 -24.74
CA ASP A 397 -11.06 -27.29 -24.58
C ASP A 397 -12.03 -27.66 -23.45
N GLN A 398 -12.35 -26.70 -22.60
CA GLN A 398 -13.13 -26.88 -21.37
C GLN A 398 -14.16 -25.77 -21.21
N LEU A 399 -14.70 -25.65 -20.00
CA LEU A 399 -15.61 -24.58 -19.62
C LEU A 399 -14.84 -23.28 -19.30
N PRO A 400 -15.45 -22.11 -19.51
CA PRO A 400 -14.89 -20.86 -19.04
C PRO A 400 -14.63 -20.90 -17.53
N LEU A 401 -13.54 -20.27 -17.10
CA LEU A 401 -13.25 -20.13 -15.68
C LEU A 401 -14.27 -19.21 -15.00
N THR A 402 -14.97 -19.73 -14.00
CA THR A 402 -15.96 -19.00 -13.20
C THR A 402 -15.45 -18.68 -11.81
N GLY A 403 -14.27 -19.18 -11.46
CA GLY A 403 -13.65 -18.89 -10.16
C GLY A 403 -12.15 -19.10 -10.15
N ALA A 404 -11.48 -18.46 -9.21
CA ALA A 404 -10.08 -18.64 -8.96
C ALA A 404 -9.78 -18.74 -7.46
N ILE A 405 -8.90 -19.68 -7.11
CA ILE A 405 -8.32 -19.85 -5.78
C ILE A 405 -6.83 -19.62 -5.92
N VAL A 406 -6.31 -18.57 -5.30
CA VAL A 406 -4.91 -18.17 -5.38
C VAL A 406 -4.24 -18.43 -4.04
N LEU A 407 -3.23 -19.31 -4.03
CA LEU A 407 -2.43 -19.62 -2.86
C LEU A 407 -1.22 -18.67 -2.76
N PRO A 408 -0.71 -18.39 -1.55
CA PRO A 408 0.52 -17.62 -1.36
C PRO A 408 1.70 -18.26 -2.10
N THR A 409 2.61 -17.45 -2.58
CA THR A 409 3.79 -17.96 -3.31
C THR A 409 4.77 -18.66 -2.39
N ARG A 410 4.98 -18.13 -1.17
CA ARG A 410 5.96 -18.63 -0.19
C ARG A 410 7.29 -19.04 -0.85
N PRO A 411 8.06 -18.08 -1.36
CA PRO A 411 9.31 -18.39 -2.05
C PRO A 411 10.30 -19.11 -1.13
N ALA A 412 11.24 -19.86 -1.71
CA ALA A 412 12.31 -20.49 -0.96
C ALA A 412 13.07 -19.43 -0.13
N GLY A 413 13.19 -19.66 1.19
CA GLY A 413 13.73 -18.67 2.13
C GLY A 413 12.67 -17.70 2.70
N TYR A 414 11.39 -18.08 2.60
CA TYR A 414 10.32 -17.43 3.34
C TYR A 414 10.72 -17.15 4.77
N PHE A 415 10.54 -15.91 5.19
CA PHE A 415 10.98 -15.47 6.50
C PHE A 415 9.80 -15.47 7.48
N ALA A 416 9.91 -16.29 8.53
CA ALA A 416 8.90 -16.44 9.58
C ALA A 416 9.28 -15.72 10.89
N GLY A 417 10.39 -14.98 10.91
CA GLY A 417 10.90 -14.26 12.08
C GLY A 417 10.32 -12.86 12.25
N ARG A 418 10.94 -12.07 13.11
CA ARG A 418 10.59 -10.67 13.32
C ARG A 418 10.95 -9.85 12.08
N LEU A 419 10.16 -8.83 11.79
CA LEU A 419 10.35 -8.01 10.61
C LEU A 419 11.77 -7.38 10.54
N GLY A 420 12.31 -6.91 11.68
CA GLY A 420 13.65 -6.36 11.76
C GLY A 420 14.79 -7.33 11.49
N GLU A 421 14.51 -8.63 11.49
CA GLU A 421 15.49 -9.70 11.16
C GLU A 421 15.48 -10.04 9.66
N ALA A 422 14.48 -9.59 8.89
CA ALA A 422 14.43 -9.82 7.46
C ALA A 422 15.58 -9.13 6.73
N SER A 423 16.17 -9.78 5.74
CA SER A 423 17.14 -9.18 4.84
C SER A 423 16.45 -8.31 3.78
N ASP A 424 17.19 -7.35 3.22
CA ASP A 424 16.70 -6.50 2.13
C ASP A 424 16.19 -7.37 0.96
N ALA A 425 16.91 -8.43 0.60
CA ALA A 425 16.52 -9.37 -0.45
C ALA A 425 15.23 -10.16 -0.14
N GLN A 426 14.88 -10.37 1.12
CA GLN A 426 13.61 -11.01 1.49
C GLN A 426 12.44 -10.05 1.35
N VAL A 427 12.63 -8.76 1.65
CA VAL A 427 11.61 -7.73 1.45
C VAL A 427 11.38 -7.45 -0.02
N GLU A 428 12.44 -7.37 -0.83
CA GLU A 428 12.33 -7.25 -2.29
C GLU A 428 11.53 -8.43 -2.88
N ARG A 429 11.89 -9.65 -2.51
CA ARG A 429 11.13 -10.84 -2.96
C ARG A 429 9.68 -10.84 -2.51
N PHE A 430 9.37 -10.29 -1.33
CA PHE A 430 7.97 -10.15 -0.91
C PHE A 430 7.20 -9.23 -1.86
N VAL A 431 7.81 -8.12 -2.27
CA VAL A 431 7.17 -7.22 -3.23
C VAL A 431 6.96 -7.93 -4.57
N ASP A 432 7.97 -8.61 -5.08
CA ASP A 432 7.90 -9.28 -6.38
C ASP A 432 6.96 -10.49 -6.36
N ASP A 433 7.19 -11.43 -5.45
CA ASP A 433 6.54 -12.74 -5.46
C ASP A 433 5.13 -12.73 -4.87
N GLU A 434 4.81 -11.74 -4.00
CA GLU A 434 3.50 -11.68 -3.36
C GLU A 434 2.69 -10.46 -3.79
N LEU A 435 3.21 -9.26 -3.74
CA LEU A 435 2.39 -8.10 -4.08
C LEU A 435 2.18 -7.99 -5.59
N GLU A 436 3.25 -7.92 -6.34
CA GLU A 436 3.19 -7.76 -7.80
C GLU A 436 2.54 -8.99 -8.46
N ALA A 437 2.94 -10.20 -8.06
CA ALA A 437 2.41 -11.44 -8.60
C ALA A 437 0.91 -11.62 -8.36
N ASN A 438 0.38 -11.27 -7.17
CA ASN A 438 -1.06 -11.36 -6.92
C ASN A 438 -1.86 -10.29 -7.67
N ILE A 439 -1.32 -9.08 -7.82
CA ILE A 439 -1.93 -8.05 -8.68
C ILE A 439 -1.95 -8.50 -10.14
N ALA A 440 -0.87 -9.15 -10.61
CA ALA A 440 -0.80 -9.66 -11.98
C ALA A 440 -1.84 -10.76 -12.25
N VAL A 441 -2.02 -11.69 -11.32
CA VAL A 441 -3.08 -12.72 -11.42
C VAL A 441 -4.46 -12.07 -11.43
N ALA A 442 -4.72 -11.12 -10.53
CA ALA A 442 -5.99 -10.41 -10.48
C ALA A 442 -6.27 -9.62 -11.77
N ARG A 443 -5.25 -8.94 -12.33
CA ARG A 443 -5.33 -8.25 -13.62
C ARG A 443 -5.71 -9.21 -14.75
N THR A 444 -4.96 -10.30 -14.88
CA THR A 444 -5.17 -11.28 -15.96
C THR A 444 -6.56 -11.89 -15.90
N LEU A 445 -7.04 -12.25 -14.70
CA LEU A 445 -8.37 -12.81 -14.53
C LEU A 445 -9.48 -11.76 -14.74
N SER A 446 -9.29 -10.53 -14.31
CA SER A 446 -10.27 -9.45 -14.55
C SER A 446 -10.45 -9.21 -16.05
N ARG A 447 -9.34 -9.20 -16.79
CA ARG A 447 -9.36 -9.08 -18.26
C ARG A 447 -10.03 -10.29 -18.92
N TYR A 448 -9.65 -11.49 -18.50
CA TYR A 448 -10.24 -12.73 -18.98
C TYR A 448 -11.76 -12.76 -18.77
N TRP A 449 -12.24 -12.43 -17.59
CA TRP A 449 -13.66 -12.41 -17.28
C TRP A 449 -14.43 -11.34 -18.06
N ARG A 450 -13.82 -10.17 -18.29
CA ARG A 450 -14.43 -9.15 -19.16
C ARG A 450 -14.60 -9.63 -20.59
N GLU A 451 -13.62 -10.32 -21.14
CA GLU A 451 -13.68 -10.87 -22.51
C GLU A 451 -14.71 -11.99 -22.67
N HIS A 452 -15.12 -12.64 -21.58
CA HIS A 452 -16.04 -13.77 -21.56
C HIS A 452 -17.38 -13.46 -20.86
N ASP A 453 -17.72 -12.21 -20.68
CA ASP A 453 -18.84 -11.71 -19.86
C ASP A 453 -20.20 -12.35 -20.21
N GLY A 454 -20.49 -12.58 -21.48
CA GLY A 454 -21.72 -13.26 -21.91
C GLY A 454 -21.84 -14.75 -21.56
N LEU A 455 -20.78 -15.36 -21.02
CA LEU A 455 -20.70 -16.78 -20.67
C LEU A 455 -20.63 -17.02 -19.16
N LEU A 456 -20.49 -15.97 -18.35
CA LEU A 456 -20.15 -16.07 -16.94
C LEU A 456 -21.26 -15.51 -16.05
N HIS A 457 -21.65 -16.30 -15.05
CA HIS A 457 -22.51 -15.86 -13.95
C HIS A 457 -21.68 -15.81 -12.68
N ASP A 458 -21.54 -14.61 -12.07
CA ASP A 458 -20.99 -14.38 -10.75
C ASP A 458 -19.54 -14.96 -10.56
N PRO A 459 -18.51 -14.42 -11.24
CA PRO A 459 -17.14 -14.91 -11.08
C PRO A 459 -16.65 -14.70 -9.65
N ARG A 460 -15.93 -15.71 -9.09
CA ARG A 460 -15.49 -15.68 -7.70
C ARG A 460 -13.97 -15.70 -7.56
N PHE A 461 -13.47 -14.80 -6.76
CA PHE A 461 -12.06 -14.71 -6.43
C PHE A 461 -11.83 -15.07 -4.95
N VAL A 462 -10.92 -16.00 -4.70
CA VAL A 462 -10.50 -16.40 -3.35
C VAL A 462 -8.98 -16.31 -3.27
N PHE A 463 -8.48 -15.34 -2.52
CA PHE A 463 -7.09 -15.34 -2.11
C PHE A 463 -6.95 -16.06 -0.76
N MET A 464 -6.07 -17.03 -0.69
CA MET A 464 -5.72 -17.68 0.56
C MET A 464 -4.54 -16.93 1.19
N SER A 465 -4.69 -16.49 2.42
CA SER A 465 -3.55 -16.12 3.26
C SER A 465 -3.20 -17.29 4.16
N ASN A 466 -1.98 -17.37 4.62
CA ASN A 466 -1.59 -18.34 5.63
C ASN A 466 -2.45 -18.14 6.88
N GLY A 467 -2.98 -19.23 7.41
CA GLY A 467 -3.63 -19.25 8.72
C GLY A 467 -2.68 -18.72 9.79
N ASP A 468 -3.26 -18.42 10.94
CA ASP A 468 -2.55 -17.93 12.11
C ASP A 468 -1.52 -18.96 12.59
N ASP A 469 -0.29 -18.85 12.10
CA ASP A 469 0.84 -19.68 12.55
C ASP A 469 1.36 -19.24 13.94
N GLY A 470 0.56 -18.46 14.66
CA GLY A 470 0.86 -17.90 15.96
C GLY A 470 1.25 -16.42 15.93
N ALA A 471 1.21 -15.77 17.07
CA ALA A 471 1.60 -14.37 17.24
C ALA A 471 3.06 -14.18 16.77
N GLY A 472 3.25 -13.41 15.69
CA GLY A 472 4.56 -13.06 15.16
C GLY A 472 4.81 -13.40 13.68
N ASN A 473 3.82 -13.89 12.94
CA ASN A 473 3.99 -14.06 11.49
C ASN A 473 3.69 -12.74 10.75
N TYR A 474 4.65 -11.85 10.76
CA TYR A 474 4.56 -10.51 10.16
C TYR A 474 4.30 -10.54 8.66
N TYR A 475 4.91 -11.47 7.96
CA TYR A 475 4.71 -11.68 6.53
C TYR A 475 3.24 -11.97 6.20
N ALA A 476 2.60 -12.88 6.93
CA ALA A 476 1.20 -13.22 6.73
C ALA A 476 0.27 -12.01 7.02
N ASN A 477 0.58 -11.19 8.03
CA ASN A 477 -0.19 -9.99 8.34
C ASN A 477 -0.08 -8.93 7.25
N VAL A 478 1.12 -8.71 6.73
CA VAL A 478 1.38 -7.75 5.65
C VAL A 478 0.72 -8.21 4.35
N LEU A 479 0.87 -9.50 4.00
CA LEU A 479 0.21 -10.09 2.83
C LEU A 479 -1.30 -10.01 2.93
N ARG A 480 -1.89 -10.36 4.08
CA ARG A 480 -3.34 -10.30 4.30
C ARG A 480 -3.87 -8.90 4.04
N ALA A 481 -3.23 -7.86 4.60
CA ALA A 481 -3.67 -6.49 4.40
C ALA A 481 -3.62 -6.07 2.92
N ALA A 482 -2.61 -6.51 2.18
CA ALA A 482 -2.50 -6.28 0.75
C ALA A 482 -3.62 -6.98 -0.04
N LEU A 483 -3.90 -8.24 0.29
CA LEU A 483 -4.93 -9.04 -0.39
C LEU A 483 -6.35 -8.54 -0.09
N GLU A 484 -6.63 -8.12 1.15
CA GLU A 484 -7.90 -7.50 1.52
C GLU A 484 -8.16 -6.23 0.71
N GLU A 485 -7.12 -5.42 0.51
CA GLU A 485 -7.20 -4.22 -0.33
C GLU A 485 -7.42 -4.57 -1.81
N LEU A 486 -6.69 -5.56 -2.33
CA LEU A 486 -6.82 -6.01 -3.72
C LEU A 486 -8.24 -6.53 -4.03
N ILE A 487 -8.81 -7.34 -3.13
CA ILE A 487 -10.19 -7.84 -3.25
C ILE A 487 -11.17 -6.66 -3.24
N ARG A 488 -10.97 -5.68 -2.37
CA ARG A 488 -11.84 -4.50 -2.28
C ARG A 488 -11.84 -3.72 -3.59
N ILE A 489 -10.66 -3.43 -4.13
CA ILE A 489 -10.51 -2.71 -5.42
C ILE A 489 -11.18 -3.49 -6.55
N TRP A 490 -10.91 -4.79 -6.63
CA TRP A 490 -11.52 -5.62 -7.69
C TRP A 490 -13.05 -5.58 -7.64
N ARG A 491 -13.63 -5.68 -6.45
CA ARG A 491 -15.08 -5.59 -6.25
C ARG A 491 -15.62 -4.21 -6.65
N ASP A 492 -14.94 -3.14 -6.25
CA ASP A 492 -15.37 -1.77 -6.53
C ASP A 492 -15.32 -1.48 -8.04
N GLU A 493 -14.26 -1.94 -8.72
CA GLU A 493 -14.16 -1.81 -10.18
C GLU A 493 -15.21 -2.63 -10.91
N SER A 494 -15.51 -3.85 -10.45
CA SER A 494 -16.57 -4.69 -10.98
C SER A 494 -17.95 -4.04 -10.83
N ALA A 495 -18.24 -3.40 -9.69
CA ALA A 495 -19.48 -2.70 -9.46
C ALA A 495 -19.64 -1.45 -10.36
N VAL A 496 -18.56 -0.72 -10.62
CA VAL A 496 -18.58 0.41 -11.57
C VAL A 496 -18.87 -0.08 -12.98
N ASP A 497 -18.27 -1.16 -13.42
CA ASP A 497 -18.52 -1.75 -14.73
C ASP A 497 -19.98 -2.18 -14.92
N ALA A 498 -20.58 -2.78 -13.89
CA ALA A 498 -22.00 -3.13 -13.89
C ALA A 498 -22.92 -1.90 -13.99
N ALA A 499 -22.65 -0.85 -13.18
CA ALA A 499 -23.44 0.37 -13.19
C ALA A 499 -23.44 1.08 -14.55
N HIS A 500 -22.40 0.88 -15.35
CA HIS A 500 -22.28 1.44 -16.71
C HIS A 500 -22.71 0.45 -17.82
N GLY A 501 -23.33 -0.68 -17.46
CA GLY A 501 -23.75 -1.71 -18.42
C GLY A 501 -22.59 -2.43 -19.10
N ARG A 502 -21.42 -2.43 -18.47
CA ARG A 502 -20.22 -3.11 -18.96
C ARG A 502 -20.08 -4.53 -18.40
N ARG A 503 -20.86 -4.85 -17.36
CA ARG A 503 -21.01 -6.18 -16.76
C ARG A 503 -22.41 -6.32 -16.14
N ASP A 504 -23.04 -7.49 -16.34
CA ASP A 504 -24.14 -7.93 -15.51
C ASP A 504 -23.53 -8.68 -14.31
N ILE A 505 -23.56 -8.08 -13.12
CA ILE A 505 -23.12 -8.69 -11.85
C ILE A 505 -24.31 -9.32 -11.15
#